data_05fcb97f44b66dd6d23c1b98c347cd7c
#
_entry.id   05fcb97f44b66dd6d23c1b98c347cd7c
#
_cell.length_a   1.000
_cell.length_b   1.000
_cell.length_c   1.000
_cell.angle_alpha   90.00
_cell.angle_beta   90.00
_cell.angle_gamma   90.00
#
_symmetry.space_group_name_H-M   'P 1'
#
loop_
_entity.id
_entity.type
_entity.pdbx_description
1 polymer ?
#
loop_
_entity_poly.entity_id
_entity_poly.type
_entity_poly.pdbx_seq_one_letter_code
_entity_poly.pdbx_strand_id
1 'polypeptide(L)'
;MIFIRSDIRDAELGKRSGELVEIAEISEKPRPLIYASGLAEQQIKSEITTDDSVYKKGFVVDVNVEIRGGRVVAYAVTNLHSVIDLPDD
;
A
#
# COMPACT_ATOMS: atom_id res chain seq x y z
N MET A 1 5.33 4.47 0.16
CA MET A 1 4.53 3.42 0.82
C MET A 1 5.32 2.13 0.89
N ILE A 2 5.38 1.54 2.04
CA ILE A 2 6.12 0.30 2.30
C ILE A 2 5.14 -0.72 2.89
N PHE A 3 5.18 -1.96 2.41
CA PHE A 3 4.34 -3.02 2.97
C PHE A 3 4.93 -3.54 4.28
N ILE A 4 4.07 -3.67 5.28
CA ILE A 4 4.37 -4.32 6.56
C ILE A 4 3.76 -5.73 6.57
N ARG A 5 2.60 -5.88 5.96
CA ARG A 5 1.95 -7.17 5.72
C ARG A 5 1.30 -7.14 4.34
N SER A 6 1.55 -8.15 3.52
CA SER A 6 0.98 -8.23 2.17
C SER A 6 0.10 -9.46 2.03
N ASP A 7 -0.77 -9.45 1.02
CA ASP A 7 -1.66 -10.54 0.67
C ASP A 7 -1.77 -10.62 -0.85
N ILE A 8 -1.54 -11.80 -1.42
CA ILE A 8 -1.61 -11.99 -2.88
C ILE A 8 -3.04 -12.14 -3.40
N ARG A 9 -4.02 -12.33 -2.53
CA ARG A 9 -5.42 -12.46 -2.93
C ARG A 9 -5.95 -11.13 -3.44
N ASP A 10 -6.87 -11.20 -4.41
CA ASP A 10 -7.53 -10.00 -4.92
C ASP A 10 -8.36 -9.35 -3.80
N ALA A 11 -8.21 -8.04 -3.71
CA ALA A 11 -8.97 -7.25 -2.75
C ALA A 11 -10.27 -6.74 -3.41
N GLU A 12 -11.28 -6.52 -2.58
CA GLU A 12 -12.49 -5.83 -3.03
C GLU A 12 -12.22 -4.33 -3.05
N LEU A 13 -12.48 -3.68 -4.19
CA LEU A 13 -12.23 -2.24 -4.33
C LEU A 13 -13.05 -1.44 -3.32
N GLY A 14 -12.41 -0.45 -2.72
CA GLY A 14 -13.04 0.43 -1.74
C GLY A 14 -13.11 -0.15 -0.34
N LYS A 15 -12.66 -1.39 -0.13
CA LYS A 15 -12.65 -2.04 1.18
C LYS A 15 -11.24 -2.37 1.63
N ARG A 16 -11.05 -2.55 2.93
CA ARG A 16 -9.74 -2.93 3.48
C ARG A 16 -9.30 -4.27 2.91
N SER A 17 -8.06 -4.31 2.43
CA SER A 17 -7.52 -5.48 1.73
C SER A 17 -6.97 -6.56 2.66
N GLY A 18 -6.85 -6.28 3.96
CA GLY A 18 -6.12 -7.15 4.88
C GLY A 18 -4.62 -6.87 4.91
N GLU A 19 -4.15 -5.99 4.05
CA GLU A 19 -2.74 -5.59 4.01
C GLU A 19 -2.49 -4.38 4.89
N LEU A 20 -1.27 -4.29 5.45
CA LEU A 20 -0.83 -3.15 6.25
C LEU A 20 0.34 -2.48 5.54
N VAL A 21 0.29 -1.16 5.48
CA VAL A 21 1.33 -0.33 4.87
C VAL A 21 1.71 0.82 5.77
N GLU A 22 2.90 1.35 5.53
CA GLU A 22 3.41 2.52 6.23
C GLU A 22 3.77 3.60 5.21
N ILE A 23 3.34 4.82 5.47
CA ILE A 23 3.73 6.00 4.70
C ILE A 23 4.32 6.99 5.72
N ALA A 24 5.64 7.00 5.83
CA ALA A 24 6.35 7.73 6.88
C ALA A 24 6.06 9.22 6.87
N GLU A 25 5.81 9.81 5.69
CA GLU A 25 5.48 11.23 5.54
C GLU A 25 4.15 11.60 6.17
N ILE A 26 3.29 10.61 6.43
CA ILE A 26 1.93 10.82 6.96
C ILE A 26 1.83 10.33 8.40
N SER A 27 2.31 9.11 8.68
CA SER A 27 2.21 8.50 9.99
C SER A 27 3.29 7.44 10.15
N GLU A 28 3.84 7.29 11.35
CA GLU A 28 4.83 6.25 11.65
C GLU A 28 4.19 4.89 11.93
N LYS A 29 2.86 4.83 12.08
CA LYS A 29 2.16 3.59 12.39
C LYS A 29 1.65 2.92 11.12
N PRO A 30 1.78 1.58 11.00
CA PRO A 30 1.14 0.86 9.90
C PRO A 30 -0.38 1.01 9.93
N ARG A 31 -0.98 1.11 8.75
CA ARG A 31 -2.42 1.28 8.59
C ARG A 31 -2.94 0.36 7.49
N PRO A 32 -4.20 -0.05 7.56
CA PRO A 32 -4.81 -0.83 6.49
C PRO A 32 -4.74 -0.14 5.13
N LEU A 33 -4.50 -0.94 4.09
CA LEU A 33 -4.51 -0.48 2.71
C LEU A 33 -5.85 -0.80 2.07
N ILE A 34 -6.37 0.18 1.33
CA ILE A 34 -7.56 0.06 0.50
C ILE A 34 -7.16 0.34 -0.94
N TYR A 35 -7.62 -0.47 -1.88
CA TYR A 35 -7.42 -0.20 -3.29
C TYR A 35 -8.64 0.55 -3.82
N ALA A 36 -8.44 1.78 -4.25
CA ALA A 36 -9.48 2.61 -4.84
C ALA A 36 -9.46 2.58 -6.36
N SER A 37 -8.46 1.91 -6.95
CA SER A 37 -8.29 1.75 -8.39
C SER A 37 -7.93 0.32 -8.72
N GLY A 38 -8.68 -0.30 -9.63
CA GLY A 38 -8.39 -1.66 -10.10
C GLY A 38 -7.05 -1.75 -10.83
N LEU A 39 -6.67 -0.71 -11.58
CA LEU A 39 -5.38 -0.67 -12.25
C LEU A 39 -4.22 -0.63 -11.24
N ALA A 40 -4.34 0.23 -10.23
CA ALA A 40 -3.32 0.32 -9.18
C ALA A 40 -3.20 -1.02 -8.43
N GLU A 41 -4.32 -1.66 -8.13
CA GLU A 41 -4.31 -2.99 -7.50
C GLU A 41 -3.56 -4.01 -8.36
N GLN A 42 -3.86 -4.09 -9.64
CA GLN A 42 -3.21 -5.03 -10.55
C GLN A 42 -1.71 -4.81 -10.60
N GLN A 43 -1.27 -3.57 -10.69
CA GLN A 43 0.13 -3.22 -10.76
C GLN A 43 0.87 -3.59 -9.47
N ILE A 44 0.27 -3.28 -8.32
CA ILE A 44 0.86 -3.58 -7.01
C ILE A 44 0.88 -5.09 -6.77
N LYS A 45 -0.22 -5.79 -7.03
CA LYS A 45 -0.30 -7.25 -6.86
C LYS A 45 0.68 -7.99 -7.76
N SER A 46 0.94 -7.48 -8.96
CA SER A 46 1.96 -8.02 -9.85
C SER A 46 3.35 -8.00 -9.19
N GLU A 47 3.70 -6.91 -8.53
CA GLU A 47 4.97 -6.82 -7.81
C GLU A 47 5.04 -7.79 -6.63
N ILE A 48 3.93 -7.98 -5.91
CA ILE A 48 3.86 -8.90 -4.77
C ILE A 48 4.04 -10.35 -5.24
N THR A 49 3.44 -10.73 -6.38
CA THR A 49 3.47 -12.10 -6.87
C THR A 49 4.76 -12.48 -7.60
N THR A 50 5.48 -11.50 -8.14
CA THR A 50 6.68 -11.76 -8.95
C THR A 50 7.98 -11.59 -8.17
N ASP A 51 7.94 -11.03 -6.97
CA ASP A 51 9.13 -10.72 -6.20
C ASP A 51 8.90 -10.97 -4.71
N ASP A 52 9.71 -11.87 -4.14
CA ASP A 52 9.67 -12.20 -2.72
C ASP A 52 10.13 -11.04 -1.84
N SER A 53 10.73 -10.01 -2.43
CA SER A 53 11.30 -8.88 -1.72
C SER A 53 10.35 -7.69 -1.59
N VAL A 54 9.04 -7.92 -1.63
CA VAL A 54 8.04 -6.84 -1.58
C VAL A 54 8.24 -5.90 -0.38
N TYR A 55 8.70 -6.44 0.76
CA TYR A 55 8.94 -5.65 1.97
C TYR A 55 10.17 -4.75 1.87
N LYS A 56 11.02 -4.95 0.85
CA LYS A 56 12.20 -4.14 0.57
C LYS A 56 11.95 -3.16 -0.56
N LYS A 57 10.71 -2.97 -0.96
CA LYS A 57 10.33 -2.04 -2.03
C LYS A 57 9.55 -0.87 -1.48
N GLY A 58 9.78 0.29 -2.06
CA GLY A 58 8.98 1.49 -1.84
C GLY A 58 8.06 1.70 -3.03
N PHE A 59 6.81 2.01 -2.76
CA PHE A 59 5.80 2.28 -3.79
C PHE A 59 5.50 3.77 -3.77
N VAL A 60 5.74 4.44 -4.89
CA VAL A 60 5.40 5.86 -5.06
C VAL A 60 3.96 5.92 -5.56
N VAL A 61 3.07 6.36 -4.71
CA VAL A 61 1.62 6.26 -4.94
C VAL A 61 0.91 7.58 -4.65
N ASP A 62 -0.27 7.73 -5.24
CA ASP A 62 -1.26 8.71 -4.79
C ASP A 62 -2.22 7.98 -3.86
N VAL A 63 -2.49 8.57 -2.72
CA VAL A 63 -3.42 8.00 -1.74
C VAL A 63 -4.39 9.06 -1.24
N ASN A 64 -5.61 8.61 -0.94
CA ASN A 64 -6.54 9.35 -0.10
C ASN A 64 -6.39 8.83 1.32
N VAL A 65 -6.14 9.73 2.25
CA VAL A 65 -5.97 9.37 3.66
C VAL A 65 -7.34 9.36 4.32
N GLU A 66 -7.73 8.23 4.88
CA GLU A 66 -8.94 8.17 5.67
C GLU A 66 -8.62 8.58 7.11
N ILE A 67 -9.36 9.57 7.61
CA ILE A 67 -9.20 10.11 8.95
C ILE A 67 -10.50 9.93 9.73
N ARG A 68 -10.37 9.46 10.96
CA ARG A 68 -11.51 9.33 11.87
C ARG A 68 -11.09 9.80 13.25
N GLY A 69 -11.84 10.74 13.81
CA GLY A 69 -11.53 11.30 15.12
C GLY A 69 -10.15 11.95 15.19
N GLY A 70 -9.70 12.59 14.12
CA GLY A 70 -8.39 13.24 14.05
C GLY A 70 -7.22 12.29 13.85
N ARG A 71 -7.48 11.00 13.62
CA ARG A 71 -6.44 9.97 13.42
C ARG A 71 -6.52 9.35 12.04
N VAL A 72 -5.36 9.06 11.46
CA VAL A 72 -5.26 8.27 10.23
C VAL A 72 -5.68 6.84 10.53
N VAL A 73 -6.66 6.32 9.81
CA VAL A 73 -7.17 4.96 10.01
C VAL A 73 -6.92 4.03 8.82
N ALA A 74 -6.73 4.57 7.62
CA ALA A 74 -6.46 3.76 6.43
C ALA A 74 -5.92 4.64 5.30
N TYR A 75 -5.32 3.99 4.29
CA TYR A 75 -4.88 4.65 3.06
C TYR A 75 -5.61 4.01 1.89
N ALA A 76 -6.22 4.82 1.04
CA ALA A 76 -6.87 4.37 -0.19
C ALA A 76 -5.99 4.76 -1.38
N VAL A 77 -5.31 3.78 -1.99
CA VAL A 77 -4.42 4.05 -3.11
C VAL A 77 -5.24 4.23 -4.39
N THR A 78 -4.99 5.35 -5.08
CA THR A 78 -5.69 5.71 -6.32
C THR A 78 -4.80 5.55 -7.54
N ASN A 79 -3.48 5.62 -7.39
CA ASN A 79 -2.56 5.52 -8.51
C ASN A 79 -1.18 5.04 -8.04
N LEU A 80 -0.53 4.21 -8.86
CA LEU A 80 0.85 3.81 -8.67
C LEU A 80 1.71 4.50 -9.72
N HIS A 81 2.71 5.26 -9.29
CA HIS A 81 3.63 5.97 -10.19
C HIS A 81 4.88 5.14 -10.49
N SER A 82 5.50 4.59 -9.47
CA SER A 82 6.73 3.80 -9.63
C SER A 82 6.97 2.92 -8.42
N VAL A 83 7.85 1.94 -8.61
CA VAL A 83 8.33 1.04 -7.55
C VAL A 83 9.83 1.19 -7.49
N ILE A 84 10.37 1.41 -6.30
CA ILE A 84 11.81 1.58 -6.08
C ILE A 84 12.31 0.52 -5.12
N ASP A 85 13.57 0.12 -5.29
CA ASP A 85 14.23 -0.77 -4.34
C ASP A 85 14.75 0.07 -3.17
N LEU A 86 14.44 -0.39 -1.95
CA LEU A 86 14.94 0.26 -0.74
C LEU A 86 16.37 -0.19 -0.48
N PRO A 87 17.24 0.69 0.07
CA PRO A 87 18.60 0.29 0.37
C PRO A 87 18.63 -0.83 1.41
N ASP A 88 19.52 -1.79 1.21
CA ASP A 88 19.83 -2.78 2.22
C ASP A 88 20.78 -2.14 3.25
N ASP A 89 20.45 -2.31 4.50
CA ASP A 89 21.31 -1.87 5.60
C ASP A 89 22.35 -2.94 5.96
#